data_f09ea1e1c751d9be3199cdfea88efe70
#
_entry.id   f09ea1e1c751d9be3199cdfea88efe70
#
_cell.length_a   1.000
_cell.length_b   1.000
_cell.length_c   1.000
_cell.angle_alpha   90.00
_cell.angle_beta   90.00
_cell.angle_gamma   90.00
#
_symmetry.space_group_name_H-M   'P 1'
#
loop_
_entity.id
_entity.type
_entity.pdbx_description
1 polymer ?
#
loop_
_entity_poly.entity_id
_entity_poly.type
_entity_poly.pdbx_seq_one_letter_code
_entity_poly.pdbx_strand_id
1 'polypeptide(L)'
;MYRGRLWTMRQYAGFGTAEETNRRYRYLLDHGQTGLSIAFDLPTQMGHDPDHPIAAGEVGRVGVAISSIDDMRILFDQIPQDRVSVSMTINATAAILLAMYVAVADEHGVSRSQLAGTLQNDILKEYIARGTYIYPVEPSLRLVTDVFSFCAAEVPKWNPISISGYHMREAGSTAAQEIAFTIANALEYVQRALDRGLDLNIFGPRLSFFFAAHSNLFEEVAKFRAARRLWARVMRERFGANDETCRLRFHTQTGGVTLTAQQPLNNVVRVAIQALAATLGGTQSLHTNSYDEALALPTEQSAKLALRTQQILAHEAGVADTADPLGGSYYLEALTDEVERRALDYIRKVDELGGASYALDYFKDEIQQASYEHQLAVESGKRAIVGINVFREEHAGLNIAQPNYSMLEGVQREKLVALRASRNSEAVQSALALIRAAADEPATNLMPTLVEAVKARVTLGEISDVLRSAWGTYRGVAAEIRKL
;
A
#
# COMPACT_ATOMS: atom_id res chain seq x y z
N MET A 1 -18.52 -10.74 13.57
CA MET A 1 -17.72 -10.10 12.51
C MET A 1 -18.06 -10.71 11.16
N TYR A 2 -17.56 -11.88 10.78
CA TYR A 2 -17.75 -12.44 9.43
C TYR A 2 -19.14 -13.01 9.15
N ARG A 3 -19.93 -13.34 10.16
CA ARG A 3 -21.35 -13.72 10.00
C ARG A 3 -22.20 -12.64 9.35
N GLY A 4 -21.86 -11.35 9.57
CA GLY A 4 -22.56 -10.25 8.91
C GLY A 4 -22.00 -9.93 7.53
N ARG A 5 -20.68 -10.02 7.37
CA ARG A 5 -19.97 -9.79 6.12
C ARG A 5 -18.58 -10.45 6.19
N LEU A 6 -18.27 -11.28 5.21
CA LEU A 6 -16.93 -11.82 5.03
C LEU A 6 -15.91 -10.71 4.78
N TRP A 7 -14.63 -10.99 4.99
CA TRP A 7 -13.56 -10.10 4.53
C TRP A 7 -13.61 -9.93 3.02
N THR A 8 -13.19 -8.77 2.54
CA THR A 8 -13.06 -8.55 1.11
C THR A 8 -11.88 -9.37 0.58
N MET A 9 -12.16 -10.31 -0.31
CA MET A 9 -11.14 -11.08 -1.00
C MET A 9 -10.57 -10.22 -2.13
N ARG A 10 -9.28 -9.92 -2.06
CA ARG A 10 -8.57 -9.12 -3.06
C ARG A 10 -7.41 -9.93 -3.62
N GLN A 11 -7.22 -9.83 -4.93
CA GLN A 11 -5.98 -10.22 -5.59
C GLN A 11 -5.33 -8.94 -6.13
N TYR A 12 -4.09 -8.72 -5.73
CA TYR A 12 -3.27 -7.63 -6.22
C TYR A 12 -2.94 -7.90 -7.68
N ALA A 13 -3.29 -6.99 -8.57
CA ALA A 13 -3.11 -7.15 -10.00
C ALA A 13 -2.77 -5.81 -10.65
N GLY A 14 -1.90 -5.86 -11.63
CA GLY A 14 -1.46 -4.76 -12.45
C GLY A 14 -0.18 -5.21 -13.15
N PHE A 15 -0.18 -5.19 -14.47
CA PHE A 15 0.98 -5.56 -15.28
C PHE A 15 0.84 -4.98 -16.67
N GLY A 16 1.97 -4.70 -17.30
CA GLY A 16 1.99 -4.30 -18.70
C GLY A 16 1.29 -2.98 -18.97
N THR A 17 0.40 -3.00 -19.94
CA THR A 17 -0.35 -1.82 -20.37
C THR A 17 -1.69 -1.66 -19.63
N ALA A 18 -2.29 -0.45 -19.75
CA ALA A 18 -3.61 -0.18 -19.21
C ALA A 18 -4.69 -1.10 -19.84
N GLU A 19 -4.57 -1.44 -21.14
CA GLU A 19 -5.47 -2.34 -21.86
C GLU A 19 -5.41 -3.77 -21.35
N GLU A 20 -4.21 -4.29 -21.09
CA GLU A 20 -4.01 -5.64 -20.54
C GLU A 20 -4.56 -5.74 -19.12
N THR A 21 -4.28 -4.74 -18.31
CA THR A 21 -4.78 -4.66 -16.94
C THR A 21 -6.30 -4.51 -16.91
N ASN A 22 -6.90 -3.68 -17.78
CA ASN A 22 -8.35 -3.55 -17.91
C ASN A 22 -9.01 -4.90 -18.23
N ARG A 23 -8.51 -5.63 -19.24
CA ARG A 23 -9.02 -6.98 -19.59
C ARG A 23 -8.98 -7.92 -18.38
N ARG A 24 -7.90 -7.89 -17.61
CA ARG A 24 -7.76 -8.69 -16.39
C ARG A 24 -8.77 -8.29 -15.32
N TYR A 25 -9.00 -7.01 -15.12
CA TYR A 25 -9.98 -6.52 -14.13
C TYR A 25 -11.40 -6.92 -14.50
N ARG A 26 -11.79 -6.78 -15.75
CA ARG A 26 -13.10 -7.23 -16.22
C ARG A 26 -13.28 -8.73 -16.02
N TYR A 27 -12.28 -9.52 -16.38
CA TYR A 27 -12.28 -10.97 -16.12
C TYR A 27 -12.47 -11.29 -14.64
N LEU A 28 -11.74 -10.62 -13.75
CA LEU A 28 -11.85 -10.86 -12.29
C LEU A 28 -13.22 -10.46 -11.73
N LEU A 29 -13.80 -9.35 -12.21
CA LEU A 29 -15.14 -8.92 -11.82
C LEU A 29 -16.20 -9.92 -12.29
N ASP A 30 -16.10 -10.42 -13.51
CA ASP A 30 -17.00 -11.44 -14.06
C ASP A 30 -16.92 -12.79 -13.29
N HIS A 31 -15.79 -13.04 -12.62
CA HIS A 31 -15.58 -14.23 -11.77
C HIS A 31 -15.85 -14.02 -10.29
N GLY A 32 -16.53 -12.91 -9.92
CA GLY A 32 -17.03 -12.67 -8.58
C GLY A 32 -16.08 -11.91 -7.65
N GLN A 33 -15.04 -11.28 -8.17
CA GLN A 33 -14.23 -10.34 -7.38
C GLN A 33 -15.06 -9.09 -7.10
N THR A 34 -15.01 -8.59 -5.85
CA THR A 34 -15.88 -7.49 -5.39
C THR A 34 -15.18 -6.15 -5.29
N GLY A 35 -13.88 -6.08 -5.58
CA GLY A 35 -13.09 -4.86 -5.58
C GLY A 35 -11.77 -5.06 -6.29
N LEU A 36 -11.26 -4.00 -6.89
CA LEU A 36 -10.00 -4.02 -7.62
C LEU A 36 -8.84 -3.55 -6.74
N SER A 37 -7.64 -4.06 -7.02
CA SER A 37 -6.40 -3.62 -6.39
C SER A 37 -5.35 -3.40 -7.47
N ILE A 38 -4.87 -2.15 -7.61
CA ILE A 38 -4.01 -1.72 -8.70
C ILE A 38 -2.56 -1.69 -8.24
N ALA A 39 -1.70 -2.43 -8.95
CA ALA A 39 -0.26 -2.31 -8.90
C ALA A 39 0.21 -1.36 -10.01
N PHE A 40 1.00 -0.35 -9.68
CA PHE A 40 1.63 0.56 -10.63
C PHE A 40 3.09 0.20 -10.81
N ASP A 41 3.63 0.42 -12.02
CA ASP A 41 5.04 0.21 -12.29
C ASP A 41 5.95 1.21 -11.55
N LEU A 42 7.23 0.94 -11.53
CA LEU A 42 8.19 1.76 -10.80
C LEU A 42 8.29 3.19 -11.34
N PRO A 43 8.30 3.46 -12.68
CA PRO A 43 8.26 4.82 -13.20
C PRO A 43 7.04 5.62 -12.73
N THR A 44 5.83 5.03 -12.75
CA THR A 44 4.61 5.66 -12.22
C THR A 44 4.74 5.98 -10.73
N GLN A 45 5.30 5.06 -9.93
CA GLN A 45 5.51 5.26 -8.50
C GLN A 45 6.52 6.38 -8.21
N MET A 46 7.55 6.51 -9.04
CA MET A 46 8.63 7.49 -8.90
C MET A 46 8.35 8.81 -9.64
N GLY A 47 7.20 8.97 -10.26
CA GLY A 47 6.80 10.19 -10.95
C GLY A 47 7.65 10.48 -12.19
N HIS A 48 7.90 9.46 -13.00
CA HIS A 48 8.58 9.57 -14.28
C HIS A 48 7.72 9.09 -15.43
N ASP A 49 7.75 9.82 -16.53
CA ASP A 49 7.16 9.36 -17.76
C ASP A 49 8.02 8.25 -18.43
N PRO A 50 7.46 7.39 -19.28
CA PRO A 50 8.16 6.23 -19.86
C PRO A 50 9.33 6.60 -20.78
N ASP A 51 9.45 7.85 -21.22
CA ASP A 51 10.59 8.36 -21.99
C ASP A 51 11.74 8.88 -21.13
N HIS A 52 11.56 8.97 -19.82
CA HIS A 52 12.63 9.40 -18.91
C HIS A 52 13.73 8.32 -18.85
N PRO A 53 15.04 8.70 -18.88
CA PRO A 53 16.15 7.73 -18.90
C PRO A 53 16.12 6.70 -17.77
N ILE A 54 15.69 7.09 -16.57
CA ILE A 54 15.59 6.19 -15.39
C ILE A 54 14.48 5.15 -15.57
N ALA A 55 13.47 5.41 -16.40
CA ALA A 55 12.35 4.50 -16.63
C ALA A 55 12.73 3.29 -17.53
N ALA A 56 13.87 3.36 -18.23
CA ALA A 56 14.26 2.34 -19.18
C ALA A 56 14.35 0.94 -18.53
N GLY A 57 13.64 -0.03 -19.12
CA GLY A 57 13.58 -1.41 -18.65
C GLY A 57 12.62 -1.67 -17.48
N GLU A 58 11.98 -0.64 -16.91
CA GLU A 58 11.07 -0.77 -15.77
C GLU A 58 9.59 -0.48 -16.14
N VAL A 59 9.32 0.03 -17.35
CA VAL A 59 7.97 0.39 -17.80
C VAL A 59 7.09 -0.85 -17.91
N GLY A 60 5.99 -0.90 -17.17
CA GLY A 60 5.03 -2.01 -17.17
C GLY A 60 5.52 -3.30 -16.50
N ARG A 61 6.70 -3.31 -15.87
CA ARG A 61 7.37 -4.53 -15.41
C ARG A 61 6.72 -5.18 -14.18
N VAL A 62 6.43 -4.42 -13.14
CA VAL A 62 5.87 -4.94 -11.87
C VAL A 62 4.54 -4.30 -11.52
N GLY A 63 3.91 -3.68 -12.50
CA GLY A 63 2.65 -2.98 -12.36
C GLY A 63 2.25 -2.34 -13.67
N VAL A 64 1.07 -1.71 -13.71
CA VAL A 64 0.59 -1.01 -14.89
C VAL A 64 1.27 0.35 -15.02
N ALA A 65 1.72 0.69 -16.23
CA ALA A 65 2.27 2.00 -16.57
C ALA A 65 1.13 3.01 -16.78
N ILE A 66 1.10 4.08 -15.99
CA ILE A 66 0.14 5.19 -16.09
C ILE A 66 0.90 6.51 -16.19
N SER A 67 0.90 7.10 -17.37
CA SER A 67 1.58 8.37 -17.63
C SER A 67 0.62 9.55 -17.66
N SER A 68 -0.65 9.32 -17.97
CA SER A 68 -1.63 10.38 -18.17
C SER A 68 -3.06 9.91 -17.91
N ILE A 69 -4.00 10.87 -17.98
CA ILE A 69 -5.44 10.57 -17.90
C ILE A 69 -5.90 9.62 -19.03
N ASP A 70 -5.22 9.60 -20.18
CA ASP A 70 -5.58 8.72 -21.29
C ASP A 70 -5.37 7.24 -20.91
N ASP A 71 -4.26 6.91 -20.22
CA ASP A 71 -4.03 5.57 -19.69
C ASP A 71 -5.08 5.22 -18.62
N MET A 72 -5.46 6.19 -17.78
CA MET A 72 -6.47 5.98 -16.74
C MET A 72 -7.87 5.74 -17.34
N ARG A 73 -8.23 6.42 -18.43
CA ARG A 73 -9.48 6.17 -19.20
C ARG A 73 -9.52 4.74 -19.71
N ILE A 74 -8.42 4.26 -20.29
CA ILE A 74 -8.30 2.89 -20.81
C ILE A 74 -8.40 1.89 -19.66
N LEU A 75 -7.71 2.14 -18.56
CA LEU A 75 -7.71 1.26 -17.39
C LEU A 75 -9.10 1.05 -16.82
N PHE A 76 -9.95 2.08 -16.83
CA PHE A 76 -11.32 2.03 -16.29
C PHE A 76 -12.41 1.94 -17.35
N ASP A 77 -12.05 1.68 -18.62
CA ASP A 77 -13.05 1.46 -19.67
C ASP A 77 -14.00 0.31 -19.31
N GLN A 78 -15.32 0.57 -19.38
CA GLN A 78 -16.40 -0.35 -19.01
C GLN A 78 -16.36 -0.89 -17.56
N ILE A 79 -15.62 -0.25 -16.66
CA ILE A 79 -15.64 -0.58 -15.22
C ILE A 79 -16.53 0.44 -14.49
N PRO A 80 -17.61 0.01 -13.81
CA PRO A 80 -18.54 0.92 -13.14
C PRO A 80 -17.91 1.47 -11.86
N GLN A 81 -17.36 2.69 -11.92
CA GLN A 81 -16.67 3.36 -10.80
C GLN A 81 -17.58 3.66 -9.61
N ASP A 82 -18.90 3.73 -9.81
CA ASP A 82 -19.90 3.92 -8.76
C ASP A 82 -20.20 2.65 -7.93
N ARG A 83 -19.82 1.47 -8.45
CA ARG A 83 -20.13 0.16 -7.85
C ARG A 83 -18.92 -0.64 -7.43
N VAL A 84 -17.78 -0.39 -8.04
CA VAL A 84 -16.54 -1.14 -7.81
C VAL A 84 -15.61 -0.34 -6.90
N SER A 85 -15.27 -0.92 -5.75
CA SER A 85 -14.27 -0.34 -4.85
C SER A 85 -12.86 -0.56 -5.40
N VAL A 86 -12.07 0.51 -5.50
CA VAL A 86 -10.71 0.49 -6.07
C VAL A 86 -9.66 0.76 -4.99
N SER A 87 -8.66 -0.10 -4.88
CA SER A 87 -7.49 0.12 -4.03
C SER A 87 -6.27 0.43 -4.91
N MET A 88 -5.55 1.50 -4.60
CA MET A 88 -4.37 1.93 -5.35
C MET A 88 -3.14 1.83 -4.45
N THR A 89 -2.20 0.94 -4.81
CA THR A 89 -0.92 0.81 -4.11
C THR A 89 0.05 1.84 -4.67
N ILE A 90 -0.09 3.07 -4.22
CA ILE A 90 0.66 4.23 -4.68
C ILE A 90 0.90 5.21 -3.52
N ASN A 91 2.06 5.85 -3.46
CA ASN A 91 2.48 6.71 -2.36
C ASN A 91 2.93 8.10 -2.84
N ALA A 92 4.14 8.27 -3.31
CA ALA A 92 4.67 9.59 -3.67
C ALA A 92 3.84 10.31 -4.75
N THR A 93 3.26 9.57 -5.70
CA THR A 93 2.40 10.09 -6.77
C THR A 93 0.91 9.88 -6.51
N ALA A 94 0.52 9.47 -5.30
CA ALA A 94 -0.86 9.13 -4.94
C ALA A 94 -1.86 10.24 -5.26
N ALA A 95 -1.53 11.49 -4.97
CA ALA A 95 -2.36 12.66 -5.26
C ALA A 95 -2.65 12.80 -6.77
N ILE A 96 -1.65 12.56 -7.62
CA ILE A 96 -1.78 12.66 -9.08
C ILE A 96 -2.68 11.53 -9.62
N LEU A 97 -2.47 10.29 -9.15
CA LEU A 97 -3.29 9.14 -9.58
C LEU A 97 -4.75 9.27 -9.11
N LEU A 98 -4.98 9.79 -7.90
CA LEU A 98 -6.34 10.09 -7.44
C LEU A 98 -6.99 11.19 -8.31
N ALA A 99 -6.25 12.24 -8.65
CA ALA A 99 -6.73 13.29 -9.53
C ALA A 99 -7.16 12.74 -10.90
N MET A 100 -6.34 11.85 -11.51
CA MET A 100 -6.70 11.18 -12.77
C MET A 100 -7.95 10.31 -12.63
N TYR A 101 -8.07 9.54 -11.54
CA TYR A 101 -9.22 8.67 -11.29
C TYR A 101 -10.52 9.48 -11.12
N VAL A 102 -10.47 10.56 -10.37
CA VAL A 102 -11.61 11.49 -10.17
C VAL A 102 -11.98 12.17 -11.47
N ALA A 103 -11.00 12.63 -12.26
CA ALA A 103 -11.24 13.26 -13.55
C ALA A 103 -11.93 12.31 -14.53
N VAL A 104 -11.53 11.03 -14.59
CA VAL A 104 -12.21 10.01 -15.42
C VAL A 104 -13.64 9.75 -14.91
N ALA A 105 -13.86 9.72 -13.61
CA ALA A 105 -15.23 9.59 -13.04
C ALA A 105 -16.12 10.78 -13.41
N ASP A 106 -15.58 12.02 -13.34
CA ASP A 106 -16.29 13.23 -13.77
C ASP A 106 -16.70 13.12 -15.25
N GLU A 107 -15.82 12.62 -16.13
CA GLU A 107 -16.11 12.40 -17.56
C GLU A 107 -17.20 11.35 -17.81
N HIS A 108 -17.24 10.30 -16.97
CA HIS A 108 -18.27 9.26 -17.03
C HIS A 108 -19.61 9.70 -16.38
N GLY A 109 -19.68 10.93 -15.84
CA GLY A 109 -20.87 11.45 -15.15
C GLY A 109 -21.11 10.78 -13.79
N VAL A 110 -20.11 10.15 -13.20
CA VAL A 110 -20.18 9.53 -11.88
C VAL A 110 -19.93 10.59 -10.81
N SER A 111 -20.88 10.75 -9.89
CA SER A 111 -20.71 11.68 -8.76
C SER A 111 -19.53 11.28 -7.90
N ARG A 112 -18.66 12.23 -7.58
CA ARG A 112 -17.49 12.03 -6.69
C ARG A 112 -17.89 11.42 -5.34
N SER A 113 -19.07 11.77 -4.82
CA SER A 113 -19.60 11.21 -3.57
C SER A 113 -19.97 9.72 -3.64
N GLN A 114 -20.03 9.13 -4.83
CA GLN A 114 -20.26 7.69 -5.04
C GLN A 114 -18.96 6.90 -5.08
N LEU A 115 -17.85 7.54 -5.41
CA LEU A 115 -16.54 6.89 -5.53
C LEU A 115 -16.12 6.28 -4.21
N ALA A 116 -15.80 4.99 -4.23
CA ALA A 116 -15.35 4.25 -3.07
C ALA A 116 -14.02 3.53 -3.35
N GLY A 117 -13.06 3.69 -2.47
CA GLY A 117 -11.75 3.10 -2.67
C GLY A 117 -10.79 3.42 -1.54
N THR A 118 -9.51 3.16 -1.81
CA THR A 118 -8.42 3.38 -0.86
C THR A 118 -7.15 3.75 -1.62
N LEU A 119 -6.50 4.84 -1.23
CA LEU A 119 -5.09 5.07 -1.55
C LEU A 119 -4.20 4.46 -0.48
N GLN A 120 -3.05 3.93 -0.85
CA GLN A 120 -2.03 3.61 0.16
C GLN A 120 -1.50 4.91 0.79
N ASN A 121 -0.96 5.84 0.01
CA ASN A 121 -0.63 7.22 0.41
C ASN A 121 0.15 7.34 1.73
N ASP A 122 0.87 6.28 2.11
CA ASP A 122 1.70 6.21 3.31
C ASP A 122 3.14 6.52 2.93
N ILE A 123 3.52 7.78 2.98
CA ILE A 123 4.84 8.21 2.53
C ILE A 123 5.94 7.92 3.54
N LEU A 124 5.64 7.91 4.85
CA LEU A 124 6.66 7.67 5.87
C LEU A 124 7.27 6.27 5.73
N LYS A 125 6.48 5.24 5.45
CA LYS A 125 7.01 3.89 5.24
C LYS A 125 7.93 3.79 4.00
N GLU A 126 7.77 4.68 3.03
CA GLU A 126 8.69 4.74 1.87
C GLU A 126 10.09 5.17 2.29
N TYR A 127 10.20 6.16 3.18
CA TYR A 127 11.49 6.57 3.75
C TYR A 127 12.09 5.52 4.69
N ILE A 128 11.25 4.71 5.34
CA ILE A 128 11.67 3.72 6.33
C ILE A 128 12.13 2.41 5.66
N ALA A 129 11.34 1.85 4.72
CA ALA A 129 11.53 0.47 4.29
C ALA A 129 11.47 0.25 2.77
N ARG A 130 10.62 0.98 2.01
CA ARG A 130 10.35 0.60 0.61
C ARG A 130 11.17 1.37 -0.43
N GLY A 131 11.45 2.66 -0.19
CA GLY A 131 12.36 3.44 -1.01
C GLY A 131 11.75 4.16 -2.23
N THR A 132 10.44 4.11 -2.45
CA THR A 132 9.78 4.82 -3.57
C THR A 132 9.27 6.20 -3.15
N TYR A 133 10.15 7.04 -2.65
CA TYR A 133 9.93 8.44 -2.31
C TYR A 133 10.49 9.37 -3.40
N ILE A 134 9.96 10.60 -3.50
CA ILE A 134 10.41 11.62 -4.45
C ILE A 134 10.89 12.87 -3.71
N TYR A 135 9.99 13.53 -2.98
CA TYR A 135 10.21 14.83 -2.36
C TYR A 135 10.74 14.69 -0.92
N PRO A 136 11.28 15.76 -0.31
CA PRO A 136 11.57 15.80 1.13
C PRO A 136 10.33 15.45 1.99
N VAL A 137 10.57 15.09 3.25
CA VAL A 137 9.53 14.59 4.17
C VAL A 137 8.37 15.56 4.33
N GLU A 138 8.67 16.85 4.62
CA GLU A 138 7.63 17.86 4.88
C GLU A 138 6.70 18.12 3.68
N PRO A 139 7.19 18.39 2.45
CA PRO A 139 6.31 18.50 1.28
C PRO A 139 5.52 17.24 0.98
N SER A 140 6.09 16.06 1.25
CA SER A 140 5.40 14.78 1.08
C SER A 140 4.25 14.63 2.07
N LEU A 141 4.45 14.98 3.34
CA LEU A 141 3.39 14.99 4.36
C LEU A 141 2.30 16.02 4.04
N ARG A 142 2.67 17.16 3.44
CA ARG A 142 1.70 18.12 2.92
C ARG A 142 0.79 17.50 1.88
N LEU A 143 1.33 16.78 0.88
CA LEU A 143 0.51 16.09 -0.13
C LEU A 143 -0.44 15.08 0.50
N VAL A 144 0.00 14.33 1.50
CA VAL A 144 -0.88 13.40 2.23
C VAL A 144 -2.05 14.13 2.87
N THR A 145 -1.81 15.25 3.55
CA THR A 145 -2.88 16.03 4.19
C THR A 145 -3.78 16.76 3.20
N ASP A 146 -3.25 17.17 2.05
CA ASP A 146 -4.06 17.73 0.94
C ASP A 146 -5.06 16.68 0.41
N VAL A 147 -4.62 15.42 0.26
CA VAL A 147 -5.50 14.30 -0.10
C VAL A 147 -6.56 14.06 0.99
N PHE A 148 -6.21 14.13 2.28
CA PHE A 148 -7.18 13.98 3.37
C PHE A 148 -8.30 15.03 3.28
N SER A 149 -7.90 16.29 3.15
CA SER A 149 -8.84 17.41 3.02
C SER A 149 -9.74 17.28 1.79
N PHE A 150 -9.17 16.96 0.64
CA PHE A 150 -9.91 16.74 -0.59
C PHE A 150 -10.90 15.57 -0.47
N CYS A 151 -10.47 14.44 0.07
CA CYS A 151 -11.34 13.28 0.25
C CYS A 151 -12.48 13.56 1.21
N ALA A 152 -12.24 14.29 2.30
CA ALA A 152 -13.28 14.67 3.24
C ALA A 152 -14.37 15.53 2.61
N ALA A 153 -13.99 16.45 1.69
CA ALA A 153 -14.90 17.37 1.03
C ALA A 153 -15.59 16.77 -0.21
N GLU A 154 -14.83 16.12 -1.08
CA GLU A 154 -15.27 15.78 -2.44
C GLU A 154 -15.55 14.29 -2.63
N VAL A 155 -14.84 13.39 -1.91
CA VAL A 155 -14.92 11.93 -2.10
C VAL A 155 -15.13 11.22 -0.75
N PRO A 156 -16.24 11.47 -0.03
CA PRO A 156 -16.41 11.10 1.38
C PRO A 156 -16.42 9.59 1.66
N LYS A 157 -16.56 8.73 0.64
CA LYS A 157 -16.48 7.27 0.80
C LYS A 157 -15.07 6.73 0.56
N TRP A 158 -14.11 7.57 0.19
CA TRP A 158 -12.74 7.18 -0.06
C TRP A 158 -11.93 7.10 1.22
N ASN A 159 -11.07 6.10 1.34
CA ASN A 159 -10.08 6.03 2.41
C ASN A 159 -8.80 6.71 1.90
N PRO A 160 -8.44 7.88 2.44
CA PRO A 160 -7.33 8.69 1.90
C PRO A 160 -5.96 8.10 2.17
N ILE A 161 -5.89 7.10 3.07
CA ILE A 161 -4.64 6.44 3.43
C ILE A 161 -4.87 4.97 3.84
N SER A 162 -3.86 4.14 3.59
CA SER A 162 -3.71 2.80 4.17
C SER A 162 -2.31 2.68 4.78
N ILE A 163 -2.21 2.96 6.08
CA ILE A 163 -0.95 3.07 6.82
C ILE A 163 -0.35 1.67 6.96
N SER A 164 0.88 1.50 6.49
CA SER A 164 1.39 0.19 6.10
C SER A 164 2.55 -0.30 6.97
N GLY A 165 2.26 -1.26 7.83
CA GLY A 165 3.26 -2.08 8.52
C GLY A 165 3.83 -3.18 7.64
N TYR A 166 3.09 -3.64 6.63
CA TYR A 166 3.46 -4.74 5.75
C TYR A 166 4.90 -4.61 5.22
N HIS A 167 5.27 -3.47 4.64
CA HIS A 167 6.58 -3.29 4.03
C HIS A 167 7.72 -3.28 5.08
N MET A 168 7.46 -2.75 6.28
CA MET A 168 8.40 -2.83 7.39
C MET A 168 8.58 -4.28 7.88
N ARG A 169 7.49 -5.06 7.85
CA ARG A 169 7.54 -6.49 8.20
C ARG A 169 8.30 -7.31 7.15
N GLU A 170 8.09 -7.01 5.87
CA GLU A 170 8.85 -7.61 4.75
C GLU A 170 10.34 -7.25 4.81
N ALA A 171 10.69 -6.07 5.33
CA ALA A 171 12.08 -5.65 5.56
C ALA A 171 12.73 -6.30 6.79
N GLY A 172 11.96 -7.05 7.60
CA GLY A 172 12.48 -7.84 8.71
C GLY A 172 12.09 -7.39 10.11
N SER A 173 11.18 -6.40 10.27
CA SER A 173 10.71 -5.99 11.60
C SER A 173 10.01 -7.15 12.34
N THR A 174 10.04 -7.12 13.66
CA THR A 174 9.26 -8.02 14.52
C THR A 174 7.77 -7.68 14.49
N ALA A 175 6.91 -8.55 14.99
CA ALA A 175 5.48 -8.30 15.10
C ALA A 175 5.15 -7.05 15.95
N ALA A 176 5.87 -6.84 17.05
CA ALA A 176 5.70 -5.66 17.90
C ALA A 176 6.19 -4.37 17.23
N GLN A 177 7.31 -4.42 16.51
CA GLN A 177 7.81 -3.28 15.72
C GLN A 177 6.86 -2.92 14.59
N GLU A 178 6.31 -3.91 13.86
CA GLU A 178 5.33 -3.68 12.79
C GLU A 178 4.16 -2.84 13.28
N ILE A 179 3.48 -3.24 14.36
CA ILE A 179 2.34 -2.47 14.87
C ILE A 179 2.75 -1.14 15.49
N ALA A 180 3.89 -1.09 16.19
CA ALA A 180 4.38 0.13 16.83
C ALA A 180 4.70 1.21 15.82
N PHE A 181 5.49 0.89 14.80
CA PHE A 181 5.93 1.86 13.79
C PHE A 181 4.77 2.28 12.88
N THR A 182 3.85 1.36 12.58
CA THR A 182 2.62 1.68 11.84
C THR A 182 1.74 2.66 12.61
N ILE A 183 1.54 2.42 13.92
CA ILE A 183 0.74 3.31 14.77
C ILE A 183 1.46 4.65 14.96
N ALA A 184 2.78 4.67 15.16
CA ALA A 184 3.54 5.92 15.25
C ALA A 184 3.40 6.76 13.97
N ASN A 185 3.51 6.16 12.78
CA ASN A 185 3.23 6.84 11.52
C ASN A 185 1.78 7.37 11.46
N ALA A 186 0.82 6.58 11.94
CA ALA A 186 -0.59 7.00 11.98
C ALA A 186 -0.80 8.23 12.88
N LEU A 187 -0.15 8.27 14.04
CA LEU A 187 -0.23 9.41 14.96
C LEU A 187 0.35 10.68 14.33
N GLU A 188 1.44 10.58 13.58
CA GLU A 188 2.00 11.69 12.80
C GLU A 188 0.98 12.21 11.77
N TYR A 189 0.36 11.33 10.98
CA TYR A 189 -0.65 11.74 10.00
C TYR A 189 -1.88 12.36 10.64
N VAL A 190 -2.35 11.80 11.76
CA VAL A 190 -3.49 12.36 12.51
C VAL A 190 -3.15 13.76 13.02
N GLN A 191 -1.99 13.95 13.64
CA GLN A 191 -1.56 15.25 14.15
C GLN A 191 -1.47 16.28 13.03
N ARG A 192 -0.82 15.94 11.91
CA ARG A 192 -0.70 16.83 10.74
C ARG A 192 -2.05 17.24 10.15
N ALA A 193 -3.01 16.32 10.14
CA ALA A 193 -4.38 16.63 9.67
C ALA A 193 -5.10 17.58 10.64
N LEU A 194 -4.96 17.37 11.95
CA LEU A 194 -5.50 18.26 12.99
C LEU A 194 -4.89 19.65 12.93
N ASP A 195 -3.57 19.76 12.78
CA ASP A 195 -2.84 21.02 12.66
C ASP A 195 -3.30 21.84 11.44
N ARG A 196 -3.84 21.18 10.41
CA ARG A 196 -4.48 21.82 9.25
C ARG A 196 -5.97 22.10 9.45
N GLY A 197 -6.50 21.90 10.65
CA GLY A 197 -7.89 22.18 10.99
C GLY A 197 -8.91 21.17 10.51
N LEU A 198 -8.50 19.95 10.13
CA LEU A 198 -9.43 18.89 9.73
C LEU A 198 -10.11 18.28 10.96
N ASP A 199 -11.40 17.97 10.82
CA ASP A 199 -12.17 17.32 11.89
C ASP A 199 -11.85 15.81 11.95
N LEU A 200 -11.31 15.37 13.09
CA LEU A 200 -11.00 13.97 13.35
C LEU A 200 -12.22 13.05 13.21
N ASN A 201 -13.42 13.52 13.54
CA ASN A 201 -14.64 12.73 13.43
C ASN A 201 -15.07 12.49 11.98
N ILE A 202 -14.55 13.28 11.04
CA ILE A 202 -14.80 13.13 9.59
C ILE A 202 -13.74 12.22 8.95
N PHE A 203 -12.44 12.55 9.10
CA PHE A 203 -11.39 11.78 8.46
C PHE A 203 -11.00 10.51 9.21
N GLY A 204 -11.09 10.51 10.55
CA GLY A 204 -10.65 9.41 11.40
C GLY A 204 -11.30 8.06 11.07
N PRO A 205 -12.62 7.97 10.87
CA PRO A 205 -13.28 6.74 10.42
C PRO A 205 -12.83 6.23 9.04
N ARG A 206 -12.12 7.07 8.27
CA ARG A 206 -11.58 6.73 6.94
C ARG A 206 -10.13 6.30 6.95
N LEU A 207 -9.45 6.39 8.09
CA LEU A 207 -8.13 5.81 8.24
C LEU A 207 -8.22 4.30 8.09
N SER A 208 -7.30 3.73 7.32
CA SER A 208 -7.17 2.29 7.18
C SER A 208 -5.71 1.88 7.33
N PHE A 209 -5.49 0.59 7.56
CA PHE A 209 -4.18 0.05 7.86
C PHE A 209 -3.88 -1.14 6.98
N PHE A 210 -2.60 -1.49 6.89
CA PHE A 210 -2.15 -2.63 6.12
C PHE A 210 -1.04 -3.36 6.87
N PHE A 211 -1.29 -4.62 7.22
CA PHE A 211 -0.36 -5.46 7.96
C PHE A 211 0.01 -6.72 7.19
N ALA A 212 1.18 -7.30 7.52
CA ALA A 212 1.56 -8.62 7.07
C ALA A 212 0.89 -9.71 7.93
N ALA A 213 0.85 -10.95 7.42
CA ALA A 213 0.63 -12.14 8.23
C ALA A 213 1.75 -13.14 7.93
N HIS A 214 2.56 -13.46 8.95
CA HIS A 214 3.64 -14.44 8.88
C HIS A 214 3.20 -15.81 9.40
N SER A 215 4.12 -16.78 9.44
CA SER A 215 3.79 -18.18 9.69
C SER A 215 3.64 -18.55 11.17
N ASN A 216 3.97 -17.66 12.13
CA ASN A 216 3.77 -17.92 13.54
C ASN A 216 2.32 -17.59 13.93
N LEU A 217 1.45 -18.60 13.83
CA LEU A 217 -0.01 -18.46 13.96
C LEU A 217 -0.43 -17.65 15.20
N PHE A 218 0.06 -18.02 16.37
CA PHE A 218 -0.39 -17.38 17.61
C PHE A 218 0.16 -15.97 17.78
N GLU A 219 1.40 -15.72 17.36
CA GLU A 219 1.99 -14.36 17.39
C GLU A 219 1.22 -13.42 16.46
N GLU A 220 0.86 -13.87 15.27
CA GLU A 220 0.11 -13.05 14.30
C GLU A 220 -1.31 -12.75 14.80
N VAL A 221 -2.01 -13.74 15.36
CA VAL A 221 -3.33 -13.49 15.98
C VAL A 221 -3.22 -12.52 17.15
N ALA A 222 -2.22 -12.70 18.03
CA ALA A 222 -1.95 -11.79 19.15
C ALA A 222 -1.63 -10.38 18.66
N LYS A 223 -0.81 -10.25 17.61
CA LYS A 223 -0.47 -8.98 16.97
C LYS A 223 -1.71 -8.19 16.53
N PHE A 224 -2.63 -8.83 15.80
CA PHE A 224 -3.84 -8.16 15.34
C PHE A 224 -4.78 -7.78 16.49
N ARG A 225 -4.86 -8.58 17.54
CA ARG A 225 -5.61 -8.26 18.76
C ARG A 225 -4.97 -7.07 19.49
N ALA A 226 -3.66 -7.10 19.68
CA ALA A 226 -2.89 -6.01 20.29
C ALA A 226 -3.03 -4.71 19.49
N ALA A 227 -2.92 -4.77 18.16
CA ALA A 227 -3.04 -3.58 17.29
C ALA A 227 -4.40 -2.90 17.44
N ARG A 228 -5.51 -3.65 17.47
CA ARG A 228 -6.85 -3.07 17.67
C ARG A 228 -7.00 -2.41 19.03
N ARG A 229 -6.54 -3.08 20.09
CA ARG A 229 -6.64 -2.56 21.46
C ARG A 229 -5.76 -1.32 21.65
N LEU A 230 -4.54 -1.36 21.16
CA LEU A 230 -3.57 -0.27 21.23
C LEU A 230 -4.06 0.96 20.47
N TRP A 231 -4.54 0.79 19.22
CA TRP A 231 -5.10 1.89 18.43
C TRP A 231 -6.26 2.58 19.14
N ALA A 232 -7.23 1.80 19.61
CA ALA A 232 -8.42 2.34 20.29
C ALA A 232 -8.02 3.12 21.55
N ARG A 233 -7.07 2.61 22.33
CA ARG A 233 -6.58 3.27 23.55
C ARG A 233 -5.87 4.57 23.21
N VAL A 234 -4.88 4.55 22.32
CA VAL A 234 -4.07 5.72 22.00
C VAL A 234 -4.91 6.83 21.37
N MET A 235 -5.84 6.49 20.45
CA MET A 235 -6.72 7.48 19.84
C MET A 235 -7.66 8.13 20.84
N ARG A 236 -8.17 7.37 21.79
CA ARG A 236 -9.04 7.91 22.85
C ARG A 236 -8.27 8.78 23.83
N GLU A 237 -7.12 8.32 24.29
CA GLU A 237 -6.32 9.01 25.28
C GLU A 237 -5.64 10.28 24.75
N ARG A 238 -5.09 10.26 23.53
CA ARG A 238 -4.36 11.40 22.96
C ARG A 238 -5.24 12.41 22.26
N PHE A 239 -6.29 11.97 21.59
CA PHE A 239 -7.10 12.81 20.70
C PHE A 239 -8.58 12.90 21.07
N GLY A 240 -9.03 12.22 22.12
CA GLY A 240 -10.45 12.19 22.50
C GLY A 240 -11.36 11.60 21.41
N ALA A 241 -10.83 10.71 20.57
CA ALA A 241 -11.52 10.19 19.42
C ALA A 241 -12.81 9.41 19.77
N ASN A 242 -13.82 9.52 18.90
CA ASN A 242 -15.06 8.76 19.02
C ASN A 242 -14.86 7.26 18.73
N ASP A 243 -15.86 6.45 19.02
CA ASP A 243 -15.80 4.99 18.88
C ASP A 243 -15.54 4.54 17.43
N GLU A 244 -16.01 5.28 16.43
CA GLU A 244 -15.80 4.94 15.02
C GLU A 244 -14.33 5.13 14.60
N THR A 245 -13.73 6.23 15.02
CA THR A 245 -12.30 6.52 14.82
C THR A 245 -11.40 5.53 15.58
N CYS A 246 -11.84 5.08 16.75
CA CYS A 246 -11.11 4.07 17.55
C CYS A 246 -11.14 2.67 16.94
N ARG A 247 -11.93 2.40 15.91
CA ARG A 247 -11.95 1.10 15.21
C ARG A 247 -10.79 0.99 14.24
N LEU A 248 -9.86 0.09 14.51
CA LEU A 248 -8.79 -0.25 13.58
C LEU A 248 -9.36 -1.07 12.41
N ARG A 249 -9.40 -0.49 11.23
CA ARG A 249 -9.79 -1.19 9.99
C ARG A 249 -8.54 -1.49 9.18
N PHE A 250 -8.31 -2.77 8.87
CA PHE A 250 -7.07 -3.14 8.21
C PHE A 250 -7.25 -4.21 7.12
N HIS A 251 -6.41 -4.08 6.13
CA HIS A 251 -6.09 -5.09 5.15
C HIS A 251 -4.94 -5.94 5.65
N THR A 252 -4.91 -7.21 5.30
CA THR A 252 -3.77 -8.09 5.54
C THR A 252 -3.31 -8.72 4.24
N GLN A 253 -2.02 -8.82 4.07
CA GLN A 253 -1.40 -9.67 3.04
C GLN A 253 -0.54 -10.71 3.72
N THR A 254 -0.57 -11.93 3.23
CA THR A 254 0.36 -12.99 3.67
C THR A 254 1.80 -12.59 3.34
N GLY A 255 2.75 -12.91 4.22
CA GLY A 255 4.12 -12.41 4.11
C GLY A 255 4.89 -13.02 2.95
N GLY A 256 5.25 -12.22 1.95
CA GLY A 256 6.03 -12.64 0.78
C GLY A 256 7.42 -13.13 1.16
N VAL A 257 8.10 -12.43 2.07
CA VAL A 257 9.45 -12.75 2.57
C VAL A 257 9.53 -14.14 3.25
N THR A 258 8.41 -14.71 3.65
CA THR A 258 8.34 -16.03 4.27
C THR A 258 8.25 -17.17 3.27
N LEU A 259 8.04 -16.86 1.99
CA LEU A 259 7.92 -17.83 0.91
C LEU A 259 9.30 -18.14 0.32
N THR A 260 9.49 -19.39 -0.08
CA THR A 260 10.80 -19.87 -0.53
C THR A 260 10.77 -20.33 -1.98
N ALA A 261 11.85 -20.08 -2.70
CA ALA A 261 12.05 -20.60 -4.05
C ALA A 261 12.27 -22.13 -4.04
N GLN A 262 12.81 -22.65 -2.93
CA GLN A 262 13.01 -24.08 -2.70
C GLN A 262 11.67 -24.73 -2.31
N GLN A 263 11.36 -25.87 -2.92
CA GLN A 263 10.12 -26.61 -2.69
C GLN A 263 8.86 -25.71 -2.73
N PRO A 264 8.62 -24.98 -3.84
CA PRO A 264 7.66 -23.88 -3.89
C PRO A 264 6.22 -24.31 -3.61
N LEU A 265 5.86 -25.56 -3.82
CA LEU A 265 4.51 -26.08 -3.46
C LEU A 265 4.24 -26.04 -1.95
N ASN A 266 5.27 -26.08 -1.11
CA ASN A 266 5.11 -25.90 0.34
C ASN A 266 4.61 -24.49 0.70
N ASN A 267 4.76 -23.52 -0.20
CA ASN A 267 4.25 -22.16 0.00
C ASN A 267 2.72 -22.13 0.06
N VAL A 268 2.01 -23.06 -0.59
CA VAL A 268 0.54 -23.18 -0.45
C VAL A 268 0.15 -23.39 1.00
N VAL A 269 0.87 -24.26 1.72
CA VAL A 269 0.63 -24.54 3.15
C VAL A 269 0.99 -23.33 4.01
N ARG A 270 2.12 -22.66 3.72
CA ARG A 270 2.53 -21.44 4.44
C ARG A 270 1.47 -20.35 4.32
N VAL A 271 1.01 -20.09 3.10
CA VAL A 271 -0.02 -19.08 2.80
C VAL A 271 -1.35 -19.43 3.47
N ALA A 272 -1.74 -20.71 3.51
CA ALA A 272 -2.95 -21.14 4.19
C ALA A 272 -2.91 -20.85 5.70
N ILE A 273 -1.78 -21.15 6.37
CA ILE A 273 -1.57 -20.85 7.80
C ILE A 273 -1.59 -19.34 8.05
N GLN A 274 -0.92 -18.54 7.22
CA GLN A 274 -0.87 -17.09 7.33
C GLN A 274 -2.26 -16.46 7.12
N ALA A 275 -3.01 -16.93 6.13
CA ALA A 275 -4.37 -16.49 5.87
C ALA A 275 -5.31 -16.86 7.02
N LEU A 276 -5.12 -18.05 7.63
CA LEU A 276 -5.85 -18.47 8.83
C LEU A 276 -5.55 -17.54 10.00
N ALA A 277 -4.28 -17.19 10.24
CA ALA A 277 -3.90 -16.23 11.27
C ALA A 277 -4.56 -14.86 11.06
N ALA A 278 -4.57 -14.36 9.83
CA ALA A 278 -5.20 -13.09 9.46
C ALA A 278 -6.73 -13.11 9.74
N THR A 279 -7.42 -14.20 9.39
CA THR A 279 -8.86 -14.32 9.59
C THR A 279 -9.21 -14.49 11.07
N LEU A 280 -8.50 -15.32 11.82
CA LEU A 280 -8.64 -15.43 13.27
C LEU A 280 -8.28 -14.11 13.96
N GLY A 281 -7.33 -13.36 13.42
CA GLY A 281 -6.95 -12.02 13.85
C GLY A 281 -7.96 -10.92 13.52
N GLY A 282 -8.97 -11.18 12.71
CA GLY A 282 -10.09 -10.28 12.44
C GLY A 282 -9.83 -9.25 11.33
N THR A 283 -9.08 -9.58 10.28
CA THR A 283 -8.88 -8.73 9.10
C THR A 283 -10.19 -8.42 8.36
N GLN A 284 -10.32 -7.22 7.80
CA GLN A 284 -11.49 -6.83 6.97
C GLN A 284 -11.27 -7.02 5.47
N SER A 285 -10.02 -7.21 5.06
CA SER A 285 -9.64 -7.45 3.68
C SER A 285 -8.38 -8.31 3.65
N LEU A 286 -8.29 -9.25 2.73
CA LEU A 286 -7.18 -10.19 2.67
C LEU A 286 -6.68 -10.35 1.22
N HIS A 287 -5.35 -10.37 1.08
CA HIS A 287 -4.64 -10.85 -0.08
C HIS A 287 -3.80 -12.07 0.32
N THR A 288 -3.86 -13.12 -0.47
CA THR A 288 -3.03 -14.32 -0.35
C THR A 288 -2.01 -14.35 -1.48
N ASN A 289 -0.73 -14.41 -1.15
CA ASN A 289 0.33 -14.56 -2.14
C ASN A 289 0.22 -15.91 -2.86
N SER A 290 0.62 -15.96 -4.10
CA SER A 290 0.70 -17.22 -4.84
C SER A 290 1.96 -18.00 -4.44
N TYR A 291 1.94 -19.31 -4.66
CA TYR A 291 3.05 -20.18 -4.24
C TYR A 291 4.36 -19.90 -4.99
N ASP A 292 4.27 -19.28 -6.15
CA ASP A 292 5.38 -18.89 -7.03
C ASP A 292 5.91 -17.48 -6.77
N GLU A 293 5.41 -16.77 -5.74
CA GLU A 293 5.78 -15.39 -5.38
C GLU A 293 7.30 -15.17 -5.27
N ALA A 294 8.03 -16.15 -4.73
CA ALA A 294 9.49 -16.07 -4.59
C ALA A 294 10.24 -16.27 -5.92
N LEU A 295 9.56 -16.59 -7.02
CA LEU A 295 10.13 -16.96 -8.29
C LEU A 295 9.80 -15.96 -9.41
N ALA A 296 8.55 -15.51 -9.50
CA ALA A 296 8.06 -14.62 -10.55
C ALA A 296 6.68 -14.03 -10.23
N LEU A 297 6.17 -13.20 -11.15
CA LEU A 297 4.76 -12.77 -11.12
C LEU A 297 3.83 -13.98 -11.23
N PRO A 298 2.69 -13.98 -10.51
CA PRO A 298 1.80 -15.12 -10.45
C PRO A 298 1.21 -15.48 -11.82
N THR A 299 1.21 -16.77 -12.11
CA THR A 299 0.46 -17.32 -13.24
C THR A 299 -1.04 -17.24 -12.95
N GLU A 300 -1.86 -17.45 -13.98
CA GLU A 300 -3.32 -17.51 -13.81
C GLU A 300 -3.74 -18.64 -12.86
N GLN A 301 -3.07 -19.80 -12.96
CA GLN A 301 -3.33 -20.96 -12.13
C GLN A 301 -2.92 -20.71 -10.66
N SER A 302 -1.75 -20.15 -10.41
CA SER A 302 -1.27 -19.87 -9.06
C SER A 302 -2.09 -18.76 -8.37
N ALA A 303 -2.49 -17.72 -9.11
CA ALA A 303 -3.38 -16.68 -8.60
C ALA A 303 -4.79 -17.23 -8.25
N LYS A 304 -5.32 -18.15 -9.08
CA LYS A 304 -6.58 -18.84 -8.80
C LYS A 304 -6.49 -19.70 -7.55
N LEU A 305 -5.40 -20.45 -7.37
CA LEU A 305 -5.17 -21.27 -6.17
C LEU A 305 -5.08 -20.40 -4.90
N ALA A 306 -4.37 -19.27 -4.98
CA ALA A 306 -4.28 -18.30 -3.89
C ALA A 306 -5.67 -17.76 -3.47
N LEU A 307 -6.53 -17.43 -4.45
CA LEU A 307 -7.92 -17.02 -4.17
C LEU A 307 -8.73 -18.17 -3.55
N ARG A 308 -8.57 -19.40 -4.04
CA ARG A 308 -9.26 -20.60 -3.48
C ARG A 308 -8.88 -20.84 -2.02
N THR A 309 -7.64 -20.55 -1.61
CA THR A 309 -7.23 -20.62 -0.19
C THR A 309 -8.12 -19.76 0.69
N GLN A 310 -8.42 -18.53 0.30
CA GLN A 310 -9.34 -17.65 1.04
C GLN A 310 -10.77 -18.19 1.05
N GLN A 311 -11.25 -18.73 -0.07
CA GLN A 311 -12.61 -19.28 -0.19
C GLN A 311 -12.80 -20.53 0.65
N ILE A 312 -11.80 -21.42 0.72
CA ILE A 312 -11.82 -22.58 1.62
C ILE A 312 -11.92 -22.13 3.07
N LEU A 313 -11.11 -21.16 3.50
CA LEU A 313 -11.19 -20.60 4.85
C LEU A 313 -12.57 -20.00 5.14
N ALA A 314 -13.17 -19.31 4.17
CA ALA A 314 -14.46 -18.66 4.35
C ALA A 314 -15.65 -19.62 4.43
N HIS A 315 -15.61 -20.74 3.69
CA HIS A 315 -16.77 -21.60 3.48
C HIS A 315 -16.65 -23.00 4.08
N GLU A 316 -15.43 -23.50 4.33
CA GLU A 316 -15.22 -24.86 4.78
C GLU A 316 -14.61 -24.95 6.20
N ALA A 317 -13.80 -23.93 6.61
CA ALA A 317 -13.01 -24.02 7.84
C ALA A 317 -13.75 -23.54 9.11
N GLY A 318 -14.99 -23.04 9.01
CA GLY A 318 -15.79 -22.56 10.14
C GLY A 318 -15.29 -21.26 10.81
N VAL A 319 -14.22 -20.65 10.30
CA VAL A 319 -13.64 -19.41 10.90
C VAL A 319 -14.56 -18.21 10.77
N ALA A 320 -15.52 -18.24 9.84
CA ALA A 320 -16.49 -17.18 9.62
C ALA A 320 -17.68 -17.22 10.59
N ASP A 321 -17.88 -18.33 11.32
CA ASP A 321 -19.06 -18.58 12.14
C ASP A 321 -18.99 -17.92 13.51
N THR A 322 -17.81 -17.52 13.94
CA THR A 322 -17.57 -16.94 15.26
C THR A 322 -16.68 -15.70 15.19
N ALA A 323 -16.54 -14.98 16.30
CA ALA A 323 -15.63 -13.86 16.46
C ALA A 323 -14.65 -14.18 17.59
N ASP A 324 -13.36 -13.92 17.35
CA ASP A 324 -12.27 -14.12 18.31
C ASP A 324 -12.31 -15.50 19.02
N PRO A 325 -12.30 -16.62 18.25
CA PRO A 325 -12.52 -17.95 18.83
C PRO A 325 -11.42 -18.40 19.79
N LEU A 326 -10.28 -17.74 19.78
CA LEU A 326 -9.13 -17.99 20.66
C LEU A 326 -9.12 -17.08 21.88
N GLY A 327 -10.06 -16.15 22.00
CA GLY A 327 -10.24 -15.27 23.15
C GLY A 327 -10.44 -16.07 24.45
N GLY A 328 -9.74 -15.65 25.54
CA GLY A 328 -9.72 -16.36 26.82
C GLY A 328 -8.66 -17.45 26.93
N SER A 329 -7.92 -17.78 25.87
CA SER A 329 -6.74 -18.64 25.97
C SER A 329 -5.66 -17.94 26.79
N TYR A 330 -5.23 -18.52 27.91
CA TYR A 330 -4.19 -17.95 28.77
C TYR A 330 -2.92 -17.58 27.99
N TYR A 331 -2.50 -18.44 27.06
CA TYR A 331 -1.33 -18.19 26.23
C TYR A 331 -1.53 -17.01 25.29
N LEU A 332 -2.67 -16.96 24.60
CA LEU A 332 -2.92 -15.90 23.63
C LEU A 332 -3.15 -14.54 24.30
N GLU A 333 -3.83 -14.51 25.44
CA GLU A 333 -4.01 -13.26 26.21
C GLU A 333 -2.66 -12.72 26.67
N ALA A 334 -1.81 -13.57 27.31
CA ALA A 334 -0.48 -13.17 27.74
C ALA A 334 0.41 -12.70 26.58
N LEU A 335 0.34 -13.39 25.42
CA LEU A 335 1.10 -12.97 24.24
C LEU A 335 0.59 -11.66 23.65
N THR A 336 -0.74 -11.44 23.66
CA THR A 336 -1.34 -10.17 23.24
C THR A 336 -0.87 -9.00 24.12
N ASP A 337 -0.85 -9.21 25.44
CA ASP A 337 -0.39 -8.21 26.40
C ASP A 337 1.10 -7.89 26.21
N GLU A 338 1.93 -8.88 25.99
CA GLU A 338 3.37 -8.67 25.79
C GLU A 338 3.67 -7.96 24.45
N VAL A 339 2.99 -8.32 23.35
CA VAL A 339 3.13 -7.65 22.06
C VAL A 339 2.69 -6.19 22.17
N GLU A 340 1.58 -5.90 22.86
CA GLU A 340 1.12 -4.53 23.10
C GLU A 340 2.09 -3.73 23.96
N ARG A 341 2.60 -4.31 25.03
CA ARG A 341 3.58 -3.66 25.92
C ARG A 341 4.83 -3.26 25.16
N ARG A 342 5.42 -4.19 24.37
CA ARG A 342 6.59 -3.90 23.54
C ARG A 342 6.31 -2.81 22.50
N ALA A 343 5.15 -2.87 21.87
CA ALA A 343 4.77 -1.85 20.89
C ALA A 343 4.64 -0.46 21.53
N LEU A 344 4.10 -0.37 22.75
CA LEU A 344 4.04 0.90 23.50
C LEU A 344 5.42 1.45 23.83
N ASP A 345 6.38 0.57 24.19
CA ASP A 345 7.74 1.00 24.50
C ASP A 345 8.41 1.65 23.26
N TYR A 346 8.21 1.05 22.07
CA TYR A 346 8.64 1.64 20.79
C TYR A 346 7.96 2.97 20.49
N ILE A 347 6.64 3.08 20.69
CA ILE A 347 5.89 4.32 20.44
C ILE A 347 6.39 5.44 21.37
N ARG A 348 6.63 5.15 22.65
CA ARG A 348 7.21 6.13 23.60
C ARG A 348 8.57 6.62 23.12
N LYS A 349 9.41 5.70 22.62
CA LYS A 349 10.72 6.08 22.08
C LYS A 349 10.60 7.00 20.88
N VAL A 350 9.64 6.75 19.97
CA VAL A 350 9.36 7.63 18.83
C VAL A 350 8.85 9.01 19.31
N ASP A 351 7.99 9.04 20.34
CA ASP A 351 7.53 10.31 20.93
C ASP A 351 8.70 11.13 21.52
N GLU A 352 9.65 10.47 22.21
CA GLU A 352 10.87 11.10 22.74
C GLU A 352 11.76 11.69 21.65
N LEU A 353 11.75 11.10 20.44
CA LEU A 353 12.49 11.57 19.25
C LEU A 353 11.77 12.71 18.51
N GLY A 354 10.57 13.09 18.93
CA GLY A 354 9.79 14.19 18.35
C GLY A 354 8.74 13.77 17.33
N GLY A 355 8.46 12.46 17.21
CA GLY A 355 7.48 11.91 16.28
C GLY A 355 8.08 11.08 15.15
N ALA A 356 7.22 10.47 14.34
CA ALA A 356 7.64 9.51 13.32
C ALA A 356 8.49 10.14 12.21
N SER A 357 8.22 11.38 11.83
CA SER A 357 9.00 12.09 10.80
C SER A 357 10.44 12.38 11.22
N TYR A 358 10.72 12.47 12.52
CA TYR A 358 12.05 12.65 13.09
C TYR A 358 12.73 11.33 13.47
N ALA A 359 11.99 10.24 13.56
CA ALA A 359 12.47 8.93 13.97
C ALA A 359 12.84 8.00 12.80
N LEU A 360 12.98 8.50 11.57
CA LEU A 360 13.16 7.67 10.37
C LEU A 360 14.40 6.76 10.45
N ASP A 361 15.53 7.28 10.94
CA ASP A 361 16.75 6.50 11.05
C ASP A 361 16.65 5.48 12.20
N TYR A 362 16.01 5.84 13.31
CA TYR A 362 15.72 4.90 14.39
C TYR A 362 14.89 3.70 13.90
N PHE A 363 13.86 3.93 13.10
CA PHE A 363 13.07 2.84 12.51
C PHE A 363 13.93 1.92 11.63
N LYS A 364 14.79 2.49 10.79
CA LYS A 364 15.69 1.72 9.91
C LYS A 364 16.64 0.85 10.71
N ASP A 365 17.27 1.43 11.73
CA ASP A 365 18.24 0.73 12.59
C ASP A 365 17.58 -0.43 13.33
N GLU A 366 16.40 -0.23 13.91
CA GLU A 366 15.63 -1.26 14.60
C GLU A 366 15.20 -2.41 13.67
N ILE A 367 14.74 -2.09 12.45
CA ILE A 367 14.37 -3.09 11.45
C ILE A 367 15.61 -3.86 10.98
N GLN A 368 16.71 -3.18 10.73
CA GLN A 368 17.96 -3.80 10.29
C GLN A 368 18.52 -4.75 11.37
N GLN A 369 18.49 -4.34 12.63
CA GLN A 369 18.91 -5.18 13.76
C GLN A 369 18.04 -6.43 13.87
N ALA A 370 16.72 -6.29 13.81
CA ALA A 370 15.79 -7.42 13.87
C ALA A 370 15.97 -8.38 12.68
N SER A 371 16.18 -7.86 11.47
CA SER A 371 16.47 -8.64 10.27
C SER A 371 17.77 -9.43 10.40
N TYR A 372 18.82 -8.80 10.91
CA TYR A 372 20.12 -9.44 11.15
C TYR A 372 20.02 -10.57 12.19
N GLU A 373 19.33 -10.34 13.30
CA GLU A 373 19.10 -11.36 14.34
C GLU A 373 18.31 -12.56 13.76
N HIS A 374 17.30 -12.27 12.92
CA HIS A 374 16.56 -13.32 12.23
C HIS A 374 17.46 -14.16 11.33
N GLN A 375 18.31 -13.51 10.51
CA GLN A 375 19.24 -14.20 9.62
C GLN A 375 20.20 -15.11 10.41
N LEU A 376 20.79 -14.60 11.49
CA LEU A 376 21.65 -15.40 12.37
C LEU A 376 20.91 -16.61 12.99
N ALA A 377 19.63 -16.44 13.36
CA ALA A 377 18.85 -17.54 13.91
C ALA A 377 18.56 -18.64 12.87
N VAL A 378 18.38 -18.27 11.60
CA VAL A 378 18.24 -19.22 10.49
C VAL A 378 19.57 -19.93 10.20
N GLU A 379 20.67 -19.21 10.09
CA GLU A 379 22.00 -19.76 9.79
C GLU A 379 22.49 -20.69 10.89
N SER A 380 22.26 -20.35 12.15
CA SER A 380 22.62 -21.18 13.30
C SER A 380 21.68 -22.38 13.55
N GLY A 381 20.60 -22.51 12.77
CA GLY A 381 19.61 -23.55 12.94
C GLY A 381 18.66 -23.36 14.15
N LYS A 382 18.77 -22.27 14.89
CA LYS A 382 17.81 -21.91 15.97
C LYS A 382 16.41 -21.68 15.43
N ARG A 383 16.30 -21.22 14.18
CA ARG A 383 15.02 -21.07 13.46
C ARG A 383 15.02 -22.01 12.26
N ALA A 384 14.11 -22.99 12.29
CA ALA A 384 13.93 -23.94 11.21
C ALA A 384 13.05 -23.37 10.09
N ILE A 385 13.50 -23.51 8.84
CA ILE A 385 12.73 -23.23 7.63
C ILE A 385 12.81 -24.45 6.72
N VAL A 386 11.67 -25.12 6.51
CA VAL A 386 11.57 -26.31 5.67
C VAL A 386 12.00 -26.00 4.23
N GLY A 387 12.88 -26.84 3.70
CA GLY A 387 13.45 -26.68 2.36
C GLY A 387 14.66 -25.74 2.30
N ILE A 388 14.95 -24.96 3.37
CA ILE A 388 16.08 -24.03 3.44
C ILE A 388 17.21 -24.58 4.31
N ASN A 389 16.96 -24.79 5.61
CA ASN A 389 17.96 -25.28 6.55
C ASN A 389 17.59 -26.64 7.18
N VAL A 390 16.34 -27.11 7.04
CA VAL A 390 15.88 -28.44 7.40
C VAL A 390 15.10 -29.06 6.22
N PHE A 391 15.12 -30.40 6.12
CA PHE A 391 14.43 -31.16 5.06
C PHE A 391 14.75 -30.66 3.65
N ARG A 392 16.02 -30.43 3.38
CA ARG A 392 16.51 -29.97 2.07
C ARG A 392 16.40 -31.09 1.04
N GLU A 393 16.09 -30.69 -0.21
CA GLU A 393 16.09 -31.56 -1.38
C GLU A 393 16.88 -30.91 -2.51
N GLU A 394 17.45 -31.71 -3.40
CA GLU A 394 18.03 -31.17 -4.66
C GLU A 394 16.89 -30.77 -5.60
N HIS A 395 16.93 -29.55 -6.11
CA HIS A 395 15.84 -29.01 -6.94
C HIS A 395 16.22 -28.94 -8.42
N ALA A 396 15.32 -29.49 -9.27
CA ALA A 396 15.18 -29.01 -10.63
C ALA A 396 14.40 -27.68 -10.57
N GLY A 397 15.03 -26.56 -10.95
CA GLY A 397 14.39 -25.23 -10.93
C GLY A 397 13.11 -25.23 -11.78
N LEU A 398 12.06 -24.58 -11.29
CA LEU A 398 10.87 -24.31 -12.12
C LEU A 398 11.25 -23.31 -13.22
N ASN A 399 10.98 -23.68 -14.46
CA ASN A 399 11.19 -22.79 -15.60
C ASN A 399 9.96 -21.90 -15.74
N ILE A 400 10.07 -20.63 -15.35
CA ILE A 400 8.96 -19.66 -15.42
C ILE A 400 9.26 -18.70 -16.56
N ALA A 401 8.36 -18.66 -17.55
CA ALA A 401 8.43 -17.74 -18.67
C ALA A 401 8.29 -16.29 -18.20
N GLN A 402 9.24 -15.44 -18.55
CA GLN A 402 9.16 -14.01 -18.29
C GLN A 402 8.53 -13.27 -19.46
N PRO A 403 7.63 -12.29 -19.23
CA PRO A 403 7.10 -11.44 -20.28
C PRO A 403 8.18 -10.60 -20.98
N ASN A 404 7.94 -10.24 -22.23
CA ASN A 404 8.84 -9.35 -22.98
C ASN A 404 8.50 -7.87 -22.67
N TYR A 405 9.14 -7.29 -21.69
CA TYR A 405 8.88 -5.91 -21.23
C TYR A 405 9.38 -4.83 -22.21
N SER A 406 10.34 -5.11 -23.09
CA SER A 406 10.86 -4.11 -24.04
C SER A 406 9.83 -3.64 -25.06
N MET A 407 8.90 -4.50 -25.47
CA MET A 407 7.78 -4.13 -26.35
C MET A 407 6.80 -3.19 -25.66
N LEU A 408 6.54 -3.40 -24.36
CA LEU A 408 5.62 -2.58 -23.56
C LEU A 408 6.14 -1.15 -23.45
N GLU A 409 7.43 -0.98 -23.19
CA GLU A 409 8.08 0.34 -23.11
C GLU A 409 7.94 1.10 -24.43
N GLY A 410 8.17 0.45 -25.57
CA GLY A 410 7.99 1.06 -26.91
C GLY A 410 6.58 1.59 -27.11
N VAL A 411 5.57 0.76 -26.85
CA VAL A 411 4.15 1.15 -26.98
C VAL A 411 3.80 2.33 -26.09
N GLN A 412 4.26 2.31 -24.84
CA GLN A 412 3.95 3.38 -23.90
C GLN A 412 4.64 4.71 -24.26
N ARG A 413 5.86 4.67 -24.81
CA ARG A 413 6.55 5.85 -25.35
C ARG A 413 5.82 6.44 -26.56
N GLU A 414 5.35 5.60 -27.49
CA GLU A 414 4.57 6.04 -28.65
C GLU A 414 3.26 6.73 -28.23
N LYS A 415 2.53 6.18 -27.25
CA LYS A 415 1.33 6.83 -26.69
C LYS A 415 1.65 8.20 -26.10
N LEU A 416 2.76 8.33 -25.38
CA LEU A 416 3.19 9.60 -24.80
C LEU A 416 3.50 10.65 -25.88
N VAL A 417 4.18 10.26 -26.97
CA VAL A 417 4.47 11.14 -28.11
C VAL A 417 3.17 11.62 -28.76
N ALA A 418 2.23 10.71 -29.01
CA ALA A 418 0.93 11.03 -29.59
C ALA A 418 0.11 11.98 -28.69
N LEU A 419 0.12 11.75 -27.37
CA LEU A 419 -0.53 12.61 -26.38
C LEU A 419 0.03 14.04 -26.44
N ARG A 420 1.36 14.19 -26.40
CA ARG A 420 2.02 15.50 -26.40
C ARG A 420 1.78 16.25 -27.73
N ALA A 421 1.68 15.54 -28.85
CA ALA A 421 1.38 16.12 -30.15
C ALA A 421 -0.08 16.61 -30.29
N SER A 422 -1.03 15.97 -29.60
CA SER A 422 -2.47 16.22 -29.76
C SER A 422 -3.10 17.13 -28.70
N ARG A 423 -2.40 17.41 -27.60
CA ARG A 423 -2.94 18.21 -26.49
C ARG A 423 -2.77 19.72 -26.72
N ASN A 424 -3.55 20.52 -26.02
CA ASN A 424 -3.43 21.99 -26.03
C ASN A 424 -2.22 22.44 -25.20
N SER A 425 -1.16 22.91 -25.84
CA SER A 425 0.09 23.31 -25.17
C SER A 425 -0.09 24.53 -24.25
N GLU A 426 -0.95 25.49 -24.58
CA GLU A 426 -1.20 26.65 -23.73
C GLU A 426 -1.92 26.26 -22.45
N ALA A 427 -2.92 25.37 -22.53
CA ALA A 427 -3.63 24.84 -21.38
C ALA A 427 -2.67 24.06 -20.45
N VAL A 428 -1.76 23.27 -21.03
CA VAL A 428 -0.74 22.54 -20.27
C VAL A 428 0.20 23.50 -19.54
N GLN A 429 0.75 24.52 -20.21
CA GLN A 429 1.64 25.49 -19.58
C GLN A 429 0.95 26.28 -18.48
N SER A 430 -0.30 26.69 -18.69
CA SER A 430 -1.10 27.36 -17.69
C SER A 430 -1.35 26.48 -16.47
N ALA A 431 -1.67 25.20 -16.67
CA ALA A 431 -1.88 24.23 -15.59
C ALA A 431 -0.59 23.98 -14.78
N LEU A 432 0.57 23.83 -15.44
CA LEU A 432 1.87 23.67 -14.77
C LEU A 432 2.24 24.90 -13.94
N ALA A 433 1.97 26.12 -14.45
CA ALA A 433 2.17 27.36 -13.71
C ALA A 433 1.28 27.44 -12.45
N LEU A 434 0.01 27.00 -12.55
CA LEU A 434 -0.89 26.93 -11.39
C LEU A 434 -0.43 25.91 -10.34
N ILE A 435 0.07 24.74 -10.77
CA ILE A 435 0.67 23.75 -9.86
C ILE A 435 1.87 24.36 -9.14
N ARG A 436 2.74 25.08 -9.86
CA ARG A 436 3.91 25.74 -9.26
C ARG A 436 3.48 26.76 -8.21
N ALA A 437 2.55 27.65 -8.55
CA ALA A 437 2.02 28.64 -7.62
C ALA A 437 1.40 28.00 -6.37
N ALA A 438 0.60 26.94 -6.54
CA ALA A 438 0.02 26.21 -5.44
C ALA A 438 1.07 25.46 -4.58
N ALA A 439 2.16 24.98 -5.21
CA ALA A 439 3.26 24.33 -4.49
C ALA A 439 4.04 25.32 -3.61
N ASP A 440 4.23 26.54 -4.07
CA ASP A 440 4.92 27.61 -3.36
C ASP A 440 4.08 28.22 -2.21
N GLU A 441 2.75 28.01 -2.20
CA GLU A 441 1.84 28.49 -1.15
C GLU A 441 1.40 27.35 -0.21
N PRO A 442 1.96 27.24 1.02
CA PRO A 442 1.73 26.12 1.93
C PRO A 442 0.27 25.90 2.35
N ALA A 443 -0.54 26.96 2.37
CA ALA A 443 -1.96 26.86 2.78
C ALA A 443 -2.87 26.34 1.67
N THR A 444 -2.43 26.41 0.40
CA THR A 444 -3.23 26.00 -0.75
C THR A 444 -3.25 24.48 -0.89
N ASN A 445 -4.47 23.89 -1.00
CA ASN A 445 -4.63 22.47 -1.32
C ASN A 445 -4.32 22.20 -2.80
N LEU A 446 -3.38 21.34 -3.08
CA LEU A 446 -2.95 20.99 -4.43
C LEU A 446 -3.97 20.16 -5.22
N MET A 447 -4.84 19.39 -4.56
CA MET A 447 -5.73 18.45 -5.23
C MET A 447 -6.64 19.05 -6.30
N PRO A 448 -7.34 20.18 -6.08
CA PRO A 448 -8.16 20.80 -7.12
C PRO A 448 -7.35 21.19 -8.37
N THR A 449 -6.15 21.77 -8.16
CA THR A 449 -5.25 22.15 -9.26
C THR A 449 -4.74 20.92 -10.01
N LEU A 450 -4.45 19.80 -9.31
CA LEU A 450 -4.04 18.56 -9.93
C LEU A 450 -5.17 17.94 -10.77
N VAL A 451 -6.42 18.00 -10.32
CA VAL A 451 -7.58 17.50 -11.09
C VAL A 451 -7.73 18.28 -12.41
N GLU A 452 -7.61 19.60 -12.39
CA GLU A 452 -7.69 20.39 -13.61
C GLU A 452 -6.47 20.20 -14.54
N ALA A 453 -5.29 20.00 -13.97
CA ALA A 453 -4.09 19.73 -14.75
C ALA A 453 -4.16 18.40 -15.49
N VAL A 454 -4.63 17.32 -14.86
CA VAL A 454 -4.77 16.03 -15.53
C VAL A 454 -5.86 16.07 -16.61
N LYS A 455 -6.95 16.85 -16.43
CA LYS A 455 -7.96 17.12 -17.48
C LYS A 455 -7.36 17.84 -18.68
N ALA A 456 -6.41 18.75 -18.45
CA ALA A 456 -5.66 19.40 -19.51
C ALA A 456 -4.60 18.49 -20.17
N ARG A 457 -4.55 17.19 -19.78
CA ARG A 457 -3.62 16.16 -20.27
C ARG A 457 -2.14 16.47 -19.94
N VAL A 458 -1.90 17.10 -18.78
CA VAL A 458 -0.55 17.17 -18.19
C VAL A 458 -0.17 15.76 -17.74
N THR A 459 1.08 15.34 -18.01
CA THR A 459 1.52 14.00 -17.65
C THR A 459 1.93 13.90 -16.18
N LEU A 460 1.99 12.67 -15.68
CA LEU A 460 2.47 12.37 -14.34
C LEU A 460 3.90 12.87 -14.12
N GLY A 461 4.78 12.67 -15.13
CA GLY A 461 6.17 13.14 -15.09
C GLY A 461 6.25 14.65 -15.03
N GLU A 462 5.51 15.38 -15.90
CA GLU A 462 5.51 16.84 -15.92
C GLU A 462 5.03 17.45 -14.60
N ILE A 463 3.96 16.91 -13.99
CA ILE A 463 3.50 17.34 -12.66
C ILE A 463 4.59 17.10 -11.62
N SER A 464 5.16 15.89 -11.62
CA SER A 464 6.20 15.52 -10.66
C SER A 464 7.45 16.37 -10.79
N ASP A 465 7.82 16.77 -12.01
CA ASP A 465 8.99 17.64 -12.27
C ASP A 465 8.78 19.07 -11.77
N VAL A 466 7.56 19.63 -11.92
CA VAL A 466 7.22 20.91 -11.31
C VAL A 466 7.36 20.85 -9.80
N LEU A 467 6.85 19.79 -9.18
CA LEU A 467 6.95 19.59 -7.72
C LEU A 467 8.40 19.34 -7.28
N ARG A 468 9.21 18.59 -8.04
CA ARG A 468 10.65 18.43 -7.79
C ARG A 468 11.39 19.78 -7.88
N SER A 469 11.02 20.62 -8.85
CA SER A 469 11.60 21.96 -9.00
C SER A 469 11.21 22.89 -7.86
N ALA A 470 10.00 22.73 -7.28
CA ALA A 470 9.52 23.53 -6.15
C ALA A 470 10.17 23.12 -4.83
N TRP A 471 10.24 21.82 -4.55
CA TRP A 471 10.55 21.27 -3.23
C TRP A 471 11.89 20.55 -3.16
N GLY A 472 12.51 20.24 -4.28
CA GLY A 472 13.67 19.36 -4.35
C GLY A 472 13.31 17.88 -4.26
N THR A 473 14.34 17.04 -4.14
CA THR A 473 14.23 15.60 -3.96
C THR A 473 14.82 15.19 -2.62
N TYR A 474 14.25 14.15 -2.00
CA TYR A 474 14.82 13.61 -0.78
C TYR A 474 16.19 12.99 -1.05
N ARG A 475 17.16 13.39 -0.23
CA ARG A 475 18.51 12.83 -0.21
C ARG A 475 18.71 12.29 1.20
N GLY A 476 18.80 10.97 1.36
CA GLY A 476 19.06 10.37 2.68
C GLY A 476 20.30 10.98 3.33
N VAL A 477 20.38 10.92 4.66
CA VAL A 477 21.43 11.52 5.49
C VAL A 477 22.86 11.19 5.02
N ALA A 478 23.08 10.00 4.43
CA ALA A 478 24.37 9.60 3.86
C ALA A 478 24.86 10.50 2.68
N ALA A 479 23.97 11.26 2.04
CA ALA A 479 24.34 12.17 0.95
C ALA A 479 24.71 13.59 1.47
N GLU A 480 24.28 13.95 2.68
CA GLU A 480 24.66 15.22 3.32
C GLU A 480 26.07 15.15 3.91
N ILE A 481 26.45 13.99 4.45
CA ILE A 481 27.81 13.76 5.02
C ILE A 481 28.91 13.81 3.94
N ARG A 482 28.59 13.54 2.66
CA ARG A 482 29.59 13.64 1.56
C ARG A 482 29.82 15.08 1.07
N LYS A 483 29.11 16.07 1.59
CA LYS A 483 29.27 17.50 1.28
C LYS A 483 30.00 18.31 2.37
N LEU A 484 30.28 17.69 3.50
CA LEU A 484 31.15 18.19 4.57
C LEU A 484 32.55 17.56 4.42
#